data_1e4f71ed3fbd3a8b87f8730cd9d9f753
#
_entry.id   1e4f71ed3fbd3a8b87f8730cd9d9f753
#
_cell.length_a   1.000
_cell.length_b   1.000
_cell.length_c   1.000
_cell.angle_alpha   90.00
_cell.angle_beta   90.00
_cell.angle_gamma   90.00
#
_symmetry.space_group_name_H-M   'P 1'
#
loop_
_entity.id
_entity.type
_entity.pdbx_description
1 polymer ?
#
loop_
_entity_poly.entity_id
_entity_poly.type
_entity_poly.pdbx_seq_one_letter_code
_entity_poly.pdbx_strand_id
1 'polypeptide(L)'
;MADDFGVTDASIDPNEMLKADLIIYGIKFQWDKKDALIHMLGLQAATSTTETMTQTAVNLKQGTVYGPGAVNETFVVDSYWRMLDDEIFYGLKRAVRDKVRVGIFRFDFNKKRDDPANPGKFIVPGTYGMAYPNGVPQTEAVNNLLHSNITYNIDGNSQEGVTSQDEMEPMLYQSGLKLYDYAHNTDIGGTMDPEPLPMDKYLAAHGKATTTPTAQPAQPK
;
A
#
# COMPACT_ATOMS: atom_id res chain seq x y z
N MET A 1 16.77 10.01 28.02
CA MET A 1 16.13 11.11 27.31
C MET A 1 14.88 10.49 26.72
N ALA A 2 13.72 10.81 27.20
CA ALA A 2 12.49 10.41 26.55
C ALA A 2 12.34 11.32 25.34
N ASP A 3 12.47 10.76 24.14
CA ASP A 3 12.19 11.49 22.93
C ASP A 3 10.70 11.81 22.95
N ASP A 4 10.41 13.07 23.17
CA ASP A 4 9.09 13.63 23.15
C ASP A 4 8.59 13.60 21.69
N PHE A 5 7.97 12.50 21.31
CA PHE A 5 7.09 12.45 20.12
C PHE A 5 5.79 13.21 20.40
N GLY A 6 5.87 14.19 21.30
CA GLY A 6 4.79 15.06 21.73
C GLY A 6 4.22 15.86 20.58
N VAL A 7 3.22 15.28 19.99
CA VAL A 7 2.34 15.95 19.05
C VAL A 7 1.42 16.89 19.82
N THR A 8 1.79 18.14 19.87
CA THR A 8 0.88 19.24 20.24
C THR A 8 0.44 19.96 18.97
N ASP A 9 -0.02 19.22 17.98
CA ASP A 9 -0.75 19.83 16.88
C ASP A 9 -2.22 19.93 17.32
N ALA A 10 -2.72 21.16 17.45
CA ALA A 10 -4.09 21.45 17.89
C ALA A 10 -5.17 20.93 16.92
N SER A 11 -4.77 20.35 15.81
CA SER A 11 -5.66 19.75 14.80
C SER A 11 -5.97 18.27 15.04
N ILE A 12 -5.27 17.58 15.94
CA ILE A 12 -5.47 16.15 16.21
C ILE A 12 -6.31 16.00 17.48
N ASP A 13 -7.51 15.44 17.36
CA ASP A 13 -8.29 15.01 18.51
C ASP A 13 -7.59 13.84 19.21
N PRO A 14 -7.10 14.00 20.44
CA PRO A 14 -6.41 12.93 21.16
C PRO A 14 -7.32 11.71 21.46
N ASN A 15 -8.63 11.85 21.26
CA ASN A 15 -9.60 10.75 21.43
C ASN A 15 -9.97 10.09 20.10
N GLU A 16 -9.45 10.57 18.96
CA GLU A 16 -9.72 9.93 17.68
C GLU A 16 -9.05 8.56 17.62
N MET A 17 -9.84 7.54 17.30
CA MET A 17 -9.32 6.19 17.15
C MET A 17 -8.51 6.05 15.86
N LEU A 18 -7.35 5.39 15.95
CA LEU A 18 -6.53 5.06 14.77
C LEU A 18 -7.31 4.14 13.84
N LYS A 19 -7.32 4.48 12.57
CA LYS A 19 -8.00 3.70 11.52
C LYS A 19 -7.01 2.72 10.89
N ALA A 20 -7.36 1.45 10.90
CA ALA A 20 -6.52 0.38 10.34
C ALA A 20 -6.31 0.56 8.82
N ASP A 21 -7.30 1.11 8.12
CA ASP A 21 -7.24 1.35 6.68
C ASP A 21 -6.15 2.35 6.27
N LEU A 22 -5.63 3.13 7.23
CA LEU A 22 -4.53 4.07 7.03
C LEU A 22 -3.16 3.49 7.36
N ILE A 23 -3.09 2.22 7.68
CA ILE A 23 -1.83 1.51 7.81
C ILE A 23 -1.52 0.84 6.48
N ILE A 24 -0.51 1.35 5.78
CA ILE A 24 -0.16 0.89 4.44
C ILE A 24 1.28 0.38 4.43
N TYR A 25 1.50 -0.71 3.73
CA TYR A 25 2.82 -1.31 3.60
C TYR A 25 3.44 -1.04 2.23
N GLY A 26 4.71 -0.72 2.25
CA GLY A 26 5.55 -0.58 1.07
C GLY A 26 6.69 -1.57 1.07
N ILE A 27 7.29 -1.78 -0.09
CA ILE A 27 8.41 -2.70 -0.28
C ILE A 27 9.50 -2.07 -1.13
N LYS A 28 10.72 -2.45 -0.86
CA LYS A 28 11.90 -2.15 -1.68
C LYS A 28 12.79 -3.37 -1.78
N PHE A 29 13.22 -3.72 -2.99
CA PHE A 29 14.08 -4.87 -3.20
C PHE A 29 15.57 -4.49 -3.11
N GLN A 30 16.42 -5.46 -2.80
CA GLN A 30 17.87 -5.22 -2.74
C GLN A 30 18.50 -4.91 -4.10
N TRP A 31 17.85 -5.29 -5.20
CA TRP A 31 18.30 -4.98 -6.56
C TRP A 31 17.78 -3.64 -7.10
N ASP A 32 16.92 -2.96 -6.34
CA ASP A 32 16.47 -1.63 -6.72
C ASP A 32 17.61 -0.62 -6.57
N LYS A 33 17.58 0.44 -7.36
CA LYS A 33 18.54 1.54 -7.23
C LYS A 33 18.35 2.20 -5.86
N LYS A 34 19.42 2.85 -5.37
CA LYS A 34 19.37 3.55 -4.07
C LYS A 34 18.28 4.62 -4.01
N ASP A 35 18.08 5.32 -5.11
CA ASP A 35 17.12 6.39 -5.32
C ASP A 35 15.76 5.93 -5.83
N ALA A 36 15.55 4.61 -5.97
CA ALA A 36 14.25 4.08 -6.33
C ALA A 36 13.23 4.35 -5.23
N LEU A 37 12.01 4.67 -5.65
CA LEU A 37 10.91 4.91 -4.74
C LEU A 37 10.49 3.61 -4.03
N ILE A 38 9.85 3.78 -2.88
CA ILE A 38 9.24 2.65 -2.16
C ILE A 38 7.96 2.29 -2.89
N HIS A 39 7.86 1.04 -3.34
CA HIS A 39 6.71 0.52 -4.07
C HIS A 39 5.58 0.13 -3.13
N MET A 40 4.35 0.28 -3.59
CA MET A 40 3.18 -0.24 -2.88
C MET A 40 3.13 -1.76 -2.98
N LEU A 41 2.87 -2.45 -1.87
CA LEU A 41 2.79 -3.91 -1.81
C LEU A 41 1.40 -4.42 -2.27
N GLY A 42 1.04 -4.18 -3.52
CA GLY A 42 -0.28 -4.50 -4.06
C GLY A 42 -1.43 -3.71 -3.41
N LEU A 43 -2.67 -4.08 -3.70
CA LEU A 43 -3.83 -3.59 -2.95
C LEU A 43 -3.95 -4.42 -1.66
N GLN A 44 -3.91 -3.75 -0.51
CA GLN A 44 -3.83 -4.41 0.78
C GLN A 44 -5.21 -4.56 1.41
N ALA A 45 -5.50 -5.76 1.93
CA ALA A 45 -6.68 -6.04 2.73
C ALA A 45 -6.31 -6.08 4.21
N ALA A 46 -6.28 -7.28 4.81
CA ALA A 46 -5.91 -7.43 6.20
C ALA A 46 -4.38 -7.35 6.39
N THR A 47 -3.95 -6.58 7.37
CA THR A 47 -2.54 -6.48 7.75
C THR A 47 -2.38 -6.64 9.25
N SER A 48 -1.24 -7.18 9.69
CA SER A 48 -0.92 -7.27 11.11
C SER A 48 0.58 -7.20 11.36
N THR A 49 0.93 -6.69 12.53
CA THR A 49 2.30 -6.70 13.06
C THR A 49 2.30 -7.46 14.37
N THR A 50 3.26 -8.32 14.57
CA THR A 50 3.39 -9.09 15.80
C THR A 50 4.83 -9.04 16.28
N GLU A 51 5.00 -8.62 17.52
CA GLU A 51 6.27 -8.68 18.23
C GLU A 51 6.14 -9.67 19.38
N THR A 52 7.02 -10.64 19.44
CA THR A 52 7.02 -11.66 20.50
C THR A 52 8.41 -11.78 21.10
N MET A 53 8.46 -11.83 22.44
CA MET A 53 9.69 -12.11 23.16
C MET A 53 9.61 -13.52 23.73
N THR A 54 10.58 -14.37 23.42
CA THR A 54 10.74 -15.66 24.08
C THR A 54 11.25 -15.45 25.49
N GLN A 55 10.79 -16.27 26.44
CA GLN A 55 11.24 -16.24 27.82
C GLN A 55 11.78 -17.61 28.22
N THR A 56 12.92 -17.63 28.88
CA THR A 56 13.47 -18.85 29.44
C THR A 56 13.11 -18.90 30.93
N ALA A 57 12.35 -19.91 31.32
CA ALA A 57 12.02 -20.16 32.72
C ALA A 57 13.13 -20.97 33.40
N VAL A 58 13.65 -20.45 34.50
CA VAL A 58 14.60 -21.17 35.37
C VAL A 58 13.91 -21.47 36.69
N ASN A 59 13.73 -22.74 36.98
CA ASN A 59 13.12 -23.20 38.23
C ASN A 59 14.18 -23.28 39.34
N LEU A 60 14.05 -22.44 40.34
CA LEU A 60 14.88 -22.41 41.53
C LEU A 60 14.09 -22.98 42.70
N LYS A 61 14.78 -23.38 43.78
CA LYS A 61 14.12 -23.85 45.03
C LYS A 61 13.16 -22.82 45.64
N GLN A 62 13.39 -21.54 45.35
CA GLN A 62 12.63 -20.41 45.88
C GLN A 62 11.50 -19.94 44.93
N GLY A 63 11.38 -20.53 43.73
CA GLY A 63 10.37 -20.15 42.73
C GLY A 63 10.93 -20.14 41.32
N THR A 64 10.07 -19.83 40.35
CA THR A 64 10.47 -19.71 38.92
C THR A 64 10.88 -18.28 38.59
N VAL A 65 12.04 -18.14 37.96
CA VAL A 65 12.55 -16.87 37.46
C VAL A 65 12.54 -16.92 35.93
N TYR A 66 12.07 -15.86 35.28
CA TYR A 66 12.04 -15.73 33.83
C TYR A 66 13.16 -14.82 33.36
N GLY A 67 13.97 -15.30 32.43
CA GLY A 67 14.96 -14.50 31.70
C GLY A 67 14.43 -14.05 30.34
N PRO A 68 14.75 -12.82 29.89
CA PRO A 68 14.38 -12.38 28.55
C PRO A 68 15.15 -13.18 27.50
N GLY A 69 14.48 -13.55 26.42
CA GLY A 69 15.06 -14.23 25.28
C GLY A 69 15.03 -13.36 24.02
N ALA A 70 15.11 -13.99 22.86
CA ALA A 70 15.07 -13.30 21.59
C ALA A 70 13.71 -12.65 21.33
N VAL A 71 13.73 -11.47 20.74
CA VAL A 71 12.54 -10.82 20.16
C VAL A 71 12.41 -11.26 18.71
N ASN A 72 11.22 -11.70 18.34
CA ASN A 72 10.86 -12.02 16.96
C ASN A 72 9.75 -11.08 16.51
N GLU A 73 9.94 -10.48 15.36
CA GLU A 73 8.98 -9.54 14.77
C GLU A 73 8.55 -10.05 13.40
N THR A 74 7.25 -9.98 13.13
CA THR A 74 6.67 -10.39 11.85
C THR A 74 5.64 -9.37 11.38
N PHE A 75 5.67 -9.08 10.07
CA PHE A 75 4.61 -8.34 9.40
C PHE A 75 3.85 -9.31 8.50
N VAL A 76 2.53 -9.27 8.56
CA VAL A 76 1.65 -10.08 7.70
C VAL A 76 0.81 -9.13 6.85
N VAL A 77 0.87 -9.32 5.55
CA VAL A 77 0.14 -8.48 4.59
C VAL A 77 -0.59 -9.38 3.60
N ASP A 78 -1.92 -9.21 3.54
CA ASP A 78 -2.74 -9.81 2.50
C ASP A 78 -2.84 -8.85 1.32
N SER A 79 -2.16 -9.20 0.23
CA SER A 79 -1.99 -8.36 -0.96
C SER A 79 -2.79 -8.92 -2.12
N TYR A 80 -3.63 -8.08 -2.72
CA TYR A 80 -4.36 -8.36 -3.96
C TYR A 80 -3.58 -7.79 -5.14
N TRP A 81 -3.37 -8.63 -6.16
CA TRP A 81 -2.50 -8.33 -7.28
C TRP A 81 -3.28 -7.77 -8.47
N ARG A 82 -2.78 -6.69 -9.04
CA ARG A 82 -3.22 -6.14 -10.32
C ARG A 82 -2.20 -6.48 -11.40
N MET A 83 -2.57 -6.36 -12.66
CA MET A 83 -1.63 -6.56 -13.78
C MET A 83 -0.44 -5.59 -13.74
N LEU A 84 -0.60 -4.42 -13.14
CA LEU A 84 0.47 -3.44 -12.95
C LEU A 84 1.45 -3.81 -11.82
N ASP A 85 1.08 -4.75 -10.94
CA ASP A 85 1.91 -5.16 -9.80
C ASP A 85 2.84 -6.34 -10.14
N ASP A 86 2.95 -6.73 -11.41
CA ASP A 86 3.75 -7.88 -11.86
C ASP A 86 5.21 -7.79 -11.39
N GLU A 87 5.82 -6.62 -11.44
CA GLU A 87 7.20 -6.42 -11.00
C GLU A 87 7.36 -6.75 -9.51
N ILE A 88 6.43 -6.31 -8.68
CA ILE A 88 6.44 -6.57 -7.24
C ILE A 88 6.18 -8.04 -6.96
N PHE A 89 5.17 -8.61 -7.62
CA PHE A 89 4.79 -10.00 -7.46
C PHE A 89 5.92 -10.97 -7.84
N TYR A 90 6.51 -10.80 -9.03
CA TYR A 90 7.64 -11.61 -9.48
C TYR A 90 8.91 -11.32 -8.69
N GLY A 91 9.11 -10.07 -8.24
CA GLY A 91 10.18 -9.68 -7.34
C GLY A 91 10.12 -10.45 -6.01
N LEU A 92 8.94 -10.56 -5.41
CA LEU A 92 8.74 -11.36 -4.19
C LEU A 92 9.02 -12.85 -4.42
N LYS A 93 8.54 -13.43 -5.52
CA LYS A 93 8.86 -14.82 -5.89
C LYS A 93 10.36 -15.04 -6.06
N ARG A 94 11.05 -14.08 -6.67
CA ARG A 94 12.50 -14.09 -6.79
C ARG A 94 13.18 -14.01 -5.42
N ALA A 95 12.75 -13.09 -4.54
CA ALA A 95 13.31 -12.95 -3.21
C ALA A 95 13.22 -14.25 -2.40
N VAL A 96 12.08 -14.94 -2.48
CA VAL A 96 11.90 -16.25 -1.83
C VAL A 96 12.81 -17.31 -2.42
N ARG A 97 12.88 -17.43 -3.76
CA ARG A 97 13.70 -18.43 -4.45
C ARG A 97 15.18 -18.23 -4.21
N ASP A 98 15.64 -16.97 -4.30
CA ASP A 98 17.04 -16.60 -4.19
C ASP A 98 17.45 -16.38 -2.72
N LYS A 99 16.53 -16.53 -1.77
CA LYS A 99 16.72 -16.34 -0.31
C LYS A 99 17.29 -14.95 0.04
N VAL A 100 16.76 -13.93 -0.62
CA VAL A 100 17.20 -12.55 -0.46
C VAL A 100 16.21 -11.80 0.41
N ARG A 101 16.73 -10.98 1.32
CA ARG A 101 15.92 -10.08 2.15
C ARG A 101 15.29 -8.97 1.30
N VAL A 102 14.15 -8.49 1.75
CA VAL A 102 13.47 -7.32 1.21
C VAL A 102 13.35 -6.26 2.29
N GLY A 103 13.41 -4.99 1.91
CA GLY A 103 13.06 -3.89 2.80
C GLY A 103 11.55 -3.75 2.84
N ILE A 104 10.94 -3.93 4.02
CA ILE A 104 9.51 -3.73 4.22
C ILE A 104 9.27 -2.50 5.09
N PHE A 105 8.31 -1.69 4.69
CA PHE A 105 7.92 -0.46 5.35
C PHE A 105 6.46 -0.56 5.77
N ARG A 106 6.16 -0.13 6.99
CA ARG A 106 4.81 0.04 7.51
C ARG A 106 4.60 1.51 7.77
N PHE A 107 3.70 2.15 7.05
CA PHE A 107 3.37 3.57 7.17
C PHE A 107 2.08 3.78 7.95
N ASP A 108 2.10 4.75 8.87
CA ASP A 108 0.92 5.15 9.62
C ASP A 108 0.42 6.52 9.15
N PHE A 109 -0.46 6.51 8.14
CA PHE A 109 -1.05 7.73 7.58
C PHE A 109 -2.02 8.44 8.55
N ASN A 110 -2.44 7.80 9.65
CA ASN A 110 -3.19 8.50 10.70
C ASN A 110 -2.38 9.64 11.31
N LYS A 111 -1.06 9.54 11.27
CA LYS A 111 -0.12 10.50 11.86
C LYS A 111 0.63 11.32 10.80
N LYS A 112 0.07 11.38 9.58
CA LYS A 112 0.61 12.21 8.49
C LYS A 112 0.69 13.68 8.92
N ARG A 113 1.76 14.37 8.54
CA ARG A 113 1.97 15.79 8.80
C ARG A 113 2.59 16.50 7.60
N ASP A 114 2.43 17.81 7.56
CA ASP A 114 3.13 18.62 6.57
C ASP A 114 4.65 18.56 6.81
N ASP A 115 5.40 18.51 5.73
CA ASP A 115 6.87 18.52 5.81
C ASP A 115 7.36 19.95 6.07
N PRO A 116 7.96 20.24 7.24
CA PRO A 116 8.44 21.57 7.55
C PRO A 116 9.62 22.01 6.65
N ALA A 117 10.33 21.06 6.04
CA ALA A 117 11.44 21.36 5.14
C ALA A 117 10.98 21.58 3.68
N ASN A 118 9.86 21.03 3.27
CA ASN A 118 9.35 21.08 1.92
C ASN A 118 7.85 21.47 1.90
N PRO A 119 7.53 22.77 1.85
CA PRO A 119 6.13 23.24 1.84
C PRO A 119 5.31 22.61 0.71
N GLY A 120 4.11 22.12 1.02
CA GLY A 120 3.22 21.44 0.09
C GLY A 120 3.46 19.93 -0.05
N LYS A 121 4.42 19.38 0.70
CA LYS A 121 4.65 17.94 0.85
C LYS A 121 4.32 17.51 2.25
N PHE A 122 4.23 16.20 2.46
CA PHE A 122 3.96 15.61 3.77
C PHE A 122 5.01 14.56 4.13
N ILE A 123 5.07 14.28 5.41
CA ILE A 123 5.86 13.21 6.01
C ILE A 123 4.93 12.25 6.76
N VAL A 124 5.32 10.98 6.77
CA VAL A 124 4.56 9.91 7.43
C VAL A 124 5.48 9.13 8.34
N PRO A 125 5.13 8.97 9.63
CA PRO A 125 5.87 8.07 10.51
C PRO A 125 5.63 6.62 10.11
N GLY A 126 6.64 5.80 10.28
CA GLY A 126 6.55 4.40 9.91
C GLY A 126 7.62 3.55 10.58
N THR A 127 7.52 2.28 10.32
CA THR A 127 8.46 1.27 10.79
C THR A 127 9.10 0.59 9.58
N TYR A 128 10.40 0.45 9.59
CA TYR A 128 11.17 -0.22 8.53
C TYR A 128 11.88 -1.44 9.09
N GLY A 129 11.90 -2.54 8.33
CA GLY A 129 12.70 -3.71 8.64
C GLY A 129 13.19 -4.43 7.39
N MET A 130 14.36 -5.05 7.51
CA MET A 130 14.79 -6.03 6.52
C MET A 130 14.15 -7.36 6.88
N ALA A 131 13.45 -7.97 5.91
CA ALA A 131 12.67 -9.18 6.16
C ALA A 131 12.92 -10.27 5.14
N TYR A 132 12.72 -11.51 5.56
CA TYR A 132 12.59 -12.64 4.65
C TYR A 132 11.09 -12.93 4.45
N PRO A 133 10.57 -12.83 3.21
CA PRO A 133 9.23 -13.32 2.92
C PRO A 133 9.22 -14.84 3.08
N ASN A 134 8.28 -15.34 3.88
CA ASN A 134 8.19 -16.79 4.15
C ASN A 134 7.71 -17.61 2.94
N GLY A 135 7.02 -16.95 2.01
CA GLY A 135 6.51 -17.54 0.77
C GLY A 135 5.55 -16.58 0.10
N VAL A 136 5.19 -16.87 -1.13
CA VAL A 136 4.17 -16.13 -1.90
C VAL A 136 3.05 -17.10 -2.25
N PRO A 137 2.15 -17.42 -1.30
CA PRO A 137 1.00 -18.27 -1.58
C PRO A 137 0.09 -17.57 -2.58
N GLN A 138 -0.50 -18.32 -3.49
CA GLN A 138 -1.46 -17.81 -4.47
C GLN A 138 -2.81 -18.47 -4.21
N THR A 139 -3.81 -17.65 -3.89
CA THR A 139 -5.17 -18.15 -3.77
C THR A 139 -5.90 -17.92 -5.09
N GLU A 140 -6.20 -19.02 -5.78
CA GLU A 140 -6.76 -19.05 -7.13
C GLU A 140 -8.14 -19.69 -7.10
N ALA A 141 -9.14 -19.03 -6.49
CA ALA A 141 -10.50 -19.51 -6.44
C ALA A 141 -11.34 -18.92 -7.58
N VAL A 142 -12.25 -19.72 -8.12
CA VAL A 142 -13.20 -19.26 -9.16
C VAL A 142 -14.03 -18.10 -8.63
N ASN A 143 -14.17 -17.05 -9.43
CA ASN A 143 -14.88 -15.80 -9.08
C ASN A 143 -14.24 -15.01 -7.91
N ASN A 144 -12.96 -15.23 -7.63
CA ASN A 144 -12.21 -14.45 -6.64
C ASN A 144 -11.04 -13.71 -7.30
N LEU A 145 -10.56 -12.68 -6.64
CA LEU A 145 -9.36 -11.96 -7.08
C LEU A 145 -8.11 -12.70 -6.60
N LEU A 146 -7.05 -12.69 -7.40
CA LEU A 146 -5.77 -13.27 -7.02
C LEU A 146 -5.17 -12.48 -5.86
N HIS A 147 -4.90 -13.15 -4.76
CA HIS A 147 -4.27 -12.54 -3.58
C HIS A 147 -3.25 -13.47 -2.93
N SER A 148 -2.40 -12.90 -2.12
CA SER A 148 -1.34 -13.59 -1.37
C SER A 148 -1.27 -13.05 0.04
N ASN A 149 -1.48 -13.90 1.03
CA ASN A 149 -1.23 -13.57 2.43
C ASN A 149 0.22 -13.92 2.76
N ILE A 150 1.08 -12.89 2.85
CA ILE A 150 2.53 -13.06 2.98
C ILE A 150 2.97 -12.66 4.37
N THR A 151 3.73 -13.53 5.01
CA THR A 151 4.42 -13.27 6.28
C THR A 151 5.86 -12.87 6.00
N TYR A 152 6.25 -11.72 6.51
CA TYR A 152 7.60 -11.18 6.47
C TYR A 152 8.23 -11.31 7.84
N ASN A 153 9.24 -12.16 7.95
CA ASN A 153 10.01 -12.33 9.19
C ASN A 153 11.13 -11.29 9.23
N ILE A 154 11.07 -10.37 10.18
CA ILE A 154 12.06 -9.31 10.32
C ILE A 154 13.39 -9.91 10.78
N ASP A 155 14.46 -9.55 10.09
CA ASP A 155 15.84 -9.94 10.43
C ASP A 155 16.44 -8.92 11.38
N GLY A 156 16.52 -9.25 12.64
CA GLY A 156 16.86 -8.34 13.72
C GLY A 156 15.64 -7.63 14.29
N ASN A 157 15.76 -6.34 14.49
CA ASN A 157 14.68 -5.48 14.98
C ASN A 157 14.32 -4.44 13.90
N SER A 158 13.04 -4.14 13.80
CA SER A 158 12.59 -3.01 12.99
C SER A 158 13.05 -1.67 13.58
N GLN A 159 13.06 -0.65 12.76
CA GLN A 159 13.44 0.72 13.13
C GLN A 159 12.27 1.65 12.85
N GLU A 160 11.96 2.49 13.83
CA GLU A 160 10.98 3.55 13.64
C GLU A 160 11.64 4.76 12.96
N GLY A 161 10.89 5.44 12.12
CA GLY A 161 11.38 6.60 11.40
C GLY A 161 10.26 7.38 10.73
N VAL A 162 10.67 8.36 9.94
CA VAL A 162 9.76 9.21 9.19
C VAL A 162 10.18 9.17 7.73
N THR A 163 9.22 8.99 6.83
CA THR A 163 9.43 8.92 5.39
C THR A 163 8.75 10.11 4.70
N SER A 164 9.47 10.76 3.80
CA SER A 164 8.92 11.85 3.00
C SER A 164 8.07 11.31 1.84
N GLN A 165 7.11 12.11 1.40
CA GLN A 165 6.30 11.84 0.21
C GLN A 165 7.16 11.54 -1.03
N ASP A 166 8.33 12.18 -1.17
CA ASP A 166 9.23 12.01 -2.32
C ASP A 166 9.89 10.63 -2.39
N GLU A 167 9.91 9.90 -1.30
CA GLU A 167 10.47 8.56 -1.22
C GLU A 167 9.45 7.47 -1.56
N MET A 168 8.16 7.86 -1.68
CA MET A 168 7.05 6.96 -1.90
C MET A 168 6.57 7.00 -3.35
N GLU A 169 6.23 5.85 -3.90
CA GLU A 169 5.54 5.79 -5.18
C GLU A 169 4.16 6.49 -5.09
N PRO A 170 3.74 7.24 -6.15
CA PRO A 170 2.47 7.96 -6.14
C PRO A 170 1.27 7.12 -5.73
N MET A 171 1.23 5.87 -6.15
CA MET A 171 0.15 4.95 -5.82
C MET A 171 0.10 4.60 -4.33
N LEU A 172 1.26 4.50 -3.68
CA LEU A 172 1.35 4.19 -2.25
C LEU A 172 0.75 5.32 -1.42
N TYR A 173 1.20 6.55 -1.62
CA TYR A 173 0.68 7.66 -0.82
C TYR A 173 -0.75 8.08 -1.21
N GLN A 174 -1.14 7.96 -2.48
CA GLN A 174 -2.52 8.23 -2.90
C GLN A 174 -3.52 7.26 -2.28
N SER A 175 -3.13 6.02 -2.06
CA SER A 175 -3.98 5.04 -1.37
C SER A 175 -4.26 5.45 0.08
N GLY A 176 -3.28 6.00 0.78
CA GLY A 176 -3.45 6.56 2.12
C GLY A 176 -4.26 7.85 2.15
N LEU A 177 -4.19 8.66 1.08
CA LEU A 177 -4.93 9.93 1.00
C LEU A 177 -6.39 9.75 0.59
N LYS A 178 -6.67 8.85 -0.36
CA LYS A 178 -8.02 8.66 -0.95
C LYS A 178 -9.10 8.29 0.05
N LEU A 179 -8.76 7.77 1.20
CA LEU A 179 -9.74 7.42 2.23
C LEU A 179 -10.35 8.65 2.94
N TYR A 180 -9.77 9.85 2.75
CA TYR A 180 -10.18 11.07 3.46
C TYR A 180 -10.52 12.27 2.59
N ASP A 181 -10.08 12.27 1.35
CA ASP A 181 -10.38 13.40 0.48
C ASP A 181 -11.81 13.28 -0.08
N TYR A 182 -12.59 14.35 0.07
CA TYR A 182 -13.87 14.46 -0.62
C TYR A 182 -13.61 14.46 -2.13
N ALA A 183 -14.16 13.47 -2.83
CA ALA A 183 -14.03 13.40 -4.27
C ALA A 183 -14.84 14.53 -4.92
N HIS A 184 -14.16 15.43 -5.62
CA HIS A 184 -14.81 16.43 -6.46
C HIS A 184 -15.29 15.77 -7.77
N ASN A 185 -16.24 16.41 -8.45
CA ASN A 185 -16.76 15.91 -9.74
C ASN A 185 -15.68 15.83 -10.83
N THR A 186 -14.54 16.53 -10.65
CA THR A 186 -13.36 16.47 -11.54
C THR A 186 -12.48 15.25 -11.27
N ASP A 187 -12.63 14.59 -10.12
CA ASP A 187 -11.81 13.46 -9.72
C ASP A 187 -12.40 12.12 -10.20
N ILE A 188 -13.65 12.18 -10.65
CA ILE A 188 -14.41 11.01 -11.10
C ILE A 188 -14.80 11.20 -12.56
N GLY A 189 -14.46 10.25 -13.41
CA GLY A 189 -14.79 10.25 -14.83
C GLY A 189 -13.55 10.24 -15.73
N GLY A 190 -13.75 10.03 -17.00
CA GLY A 190 -12.69 10.04 -18.01
C GLY A 190 -11.71 8.86 -17.97
N THR A 191 -11.87 7.94 -17.02
CA THR A 191 -11.02 6.74 -16.90
C THR A 191 -11.51 5.57 -17.77
N MET A 192 -12.74 5.65 -18.25
CA MET A 192 -13.32 4.68 -19.16
C MET A 192 -14.13 5.41 -20.22
N ASP A 193 -14.02 4.98 -21.45
CA ASP A 193 -14.90 5.45 -22.50
C ASP A 193 -16.34 5.00 -22.22
N PRO A 194 -17.34 5.84 -22.48
CA PRO A 194 -18.73 5.46 -22.30
C PRO A 194 -19.06 4.27 -23.21
N GLU A 195 -19.62 3.22 -22.62
CA GLU A 195 -20.01 2.06 -23.41
C GLU A 195 -21.20 2.43 -24.29
N PRO A 196 -21.10 2.24 -25.61
CA PRO A 196 -22.20 2.52 -26.50
C PRO A 196 -23.41 1.66 -26.16
N LEU A 197 -24.59 2.23 -26.20
CA LEU A 197 -25.83 1.50 -25.92
C LEU A 197 -25.98 0.29 -26.84
N PRO A 198 -26.67 -0.76 -26.42
CA PRO A 198 -26.84 -1.99 -27.23
C PRO A 198 -27.38 -1.71 -28.63
N MET A 199 -28.27 -0.74 -28.76
CA MET A 199 -28.84 -0.34 -30.05
C MET A 199 -27.75 0.32 -30.94
N ASP A 200 -26.89 1.16 -30.37
CA ASP A 200 -25.83 1.82 -31.11
C ASP A 200 -24.77 0.82 -31.57
N LYS A 201 -24.45 -0.18 -30.72
CA LYS A 201 -23.59 -1.32 -31.10
C LYS A 201 -24.17 -2.10 -32.28
N TYR A 202 -25.48 -2.38 -32.23
CA TYR A 202 -26.17 -3.06 -33.30
C TYR A 202 -26.18 -2.25 -34.60
N LEU A 203 -26.50 -0.96 -34.53
CA LEU A 203 -26.52 -0.06 -35.68
C LEU A 203 -25.12 0.14 -36.29
N ALA A 204 -24.08 0.23 -35.46
CA ALA A 204 -22.70 0.30 -35.95
C ALA A 204 -22.26 -0.98 -36.67
N ALA A 205 -22.75 -2.14 -36.24
CA ALA A 205 -22.43 -3.43 -36.85
C ALA A 205 -23.27 -3.76 -38.09
N HIS A 206 -24.48 -3.26 -38.18
CA HIS A 206 -25.45 -3.66 -39.21
C HIS A 206 -26.12 -2.48 -39.94
N GLY A 207 -25.95 -1.25 -39.46
CA GLY A 207 -26.49 -0.04 -40.07
C GLY A 207 -25.73 0.32 -41.35
N LYS A 208 -26.42 0.43 -42.48
CA LYS A 208 -25.91 1.12 -43.64
C LYS A 208 -25.61 2.55 -43.24
N ALA A 209 -24.41 3.07 -43.62
CA ALA A 209 -24.04 4.45 -43.41
C ALA A 209 -25.17 5.38 -43.87
N THR A 210 -25.86 5.99 -42.93
CA THR A 210 -26.87 7.02 -43.23
C THR A 210 -26.07 8.24 -43.67
N THR A 211 -26.04 8.48 -44.99
CA THR A 211 -25.49 9.73 -45.52
C THR A 211 -26.29 10.87 -44.92
N THR A 212 -25.61 11.67 -44.08
CA THR A 212 -26.12 12.92 -43.56
C THR A 212 -26.60 13.77 -44.75
N PRO A 213 -27.89 14.23 -44.80
CA PRO A 213 -28.31 15.08 -45.87
C PRO A 213 -27.50 16.38 -45.84
N THR A 214 -26.74 16.59 -46.87
CA THR A 214 -26.03 17.86 -47.09
C THR A 214 -27.07 18.98 -47.12
N ALA A 215 -26.98 19.90 -46.17
CA ALA A 215 -27.84 21.09 -46.15
C ALA A 215 -27.67 21.84 -47.47
N GLN A 216 -28.78 21.96 -48.21
CA GLN A 216 -28.85 22.69 -49.47
C GLN A 216 -28.61 24.18 -49.18
N PRO A 217 -27.69 24.82 -49.88
CA PRO A 217 -27.43 26.25 -49.67
C PRO A 217 -28.68 27.04 -50.04
N ALA A 218 -29.07 27.97 -49.17
CA ALA A 218 -30.16 28.92 -49.40
C ALA A 218 -29.91 29.77 -50.64
N GLN A 219 -30.84 29.82 -51.58
CA GLN A 219 -30.79 30.71 -52.72
C GLN A 219 -31.03 32.16 -52.25
N PRO A 220 -30.23 33.11 -52.72
CA PRO A 220 -30.47 34.53 -52.44
C PRO A 220 -31.69 35.03 -53.23
N LYS A 221 -32.53 35.83 -52.54
CA LYS A 221 -33.56 36.66 -53.17
C LYS A 221 -32.96 37.91 -53.77
#